data_7b4039ee0ebe6166f9028d18ca3db454
#
_entry.id   7b4039ee0ebe6166f9028d18ca3db454
#
_cell.length_a   1.000
_cell.length_b   1.000
_cell.length_c   1.000
_cell.angle_alpha   90.00
_cell.angle_beta   90.00
_cell.angle_gamma   90.00
#
_symmetry.space_group_name_H-M   'P 1'
#
loop_
_entity.id
_entity.type
_entity.pdbx_description
1 polymer ?
#
loop_
_entity_poly.entity_id
_entity_poly.type
_entity_poly.pdbx_seq_one_letter_code
_entity_poly.pdbx_strand_id
1 'polypeptide(L)'
;GSRAPMTVELSPKIVTVMTREDIQRSAAQTINDVLKLATGVDVRQRGGFGVQTDISINGGTFDQIAIFLNGVNISNPQAGHNASDFPVALADIDHVEIIEGASSRVFGTSAFNGAINIVTKKASANGVEANVEAGSFGSLGAQGRLQMAFRSGKWEQAYSVSGGYKRSDGGTENSGFEKGQGYANLSLSYDRRLDIGAQLGIASQSYGANTFYSAKFNNQYEKTDHGIASLNVSVHNQGRTWEVTPAVYYNKFKDHYQLTRGK
;
A
#
# COMPACT_ATOMS: atom_id res chain seq x y z
N GLY A 1 -15.02 -7.70 -12.07
CA GLY A 1 -13.66 -7.37 -11.77
C GLY A 1 -12.69 -8.42 -12.26
N SER A 2 -11.55 -8.07 -12.76
CA SER A 2 -10.46 -8.98 -13.15
C SER A 2 -9.37 -9.00 -12.07
N ARG A 3 -8.54 -10.03 -12.05
CA ARG A 3 -7.37 -10.12 -11.17
C ARG A 3 -6.16 -9.30 -11.67
N ALA A 4 -6.24 -8.80 -12.90
CA ALA A 4 -5.26 -7.88 -13.46
C ALA A 4 -5.63 -6.43 -13.13
N PRO A 5 -4.68 -5.49 -13.16
CA PRO A 5 -4.99 -4.07 -13.05
C PRO A 5 -6.08 -3.71 -14.05
N MET A 6 -7.21 -3.23 -13.54
CA MET A 6 -8.34 -2.82 -14.38
C MET A 6 -8.33 -1.32 -14.54
N THR A 7 -8.65 -0.86 -15.74
CA THR A 7 -9.08 0.52 -15.90
C THR A 7 -10.53 0.66 -15.41
N VAL A 8 -10.85 1.80 -14.82
CA VAL A 8 -12.20 2.12 -14.32
C VAL A 8 -13.28 1.86 -15.37
N GLU A 9 -12.98 2.13 -16.63
CA GLU A 9 -13.89 1.96 -17.78
C GLU A 9 -14.33 0.51 -18.04
N LEU A 10 -13.54 -0.46 -17.60
CA LEU A 10 -13.80 -1.89 -17.80
C LEU A 10 -14.46 -2.54 -16.58
N SER A 11 -14.67 -1.80 -15.49
CA SER A 11 -15.25 -2.35 -14.26
C SER A 11 -16.78 -2.30 -14.33
N PRO A 12 -17.48 -3.44 -14.19
CA PRO A 12 -18.94 -3.45 -14.05
C PRO A 12 -19.43 -3.03 -12.65
N LYS A 13 -18.51 -2.71 -11.74
CA LYS A 13 -18.77 -2.32 -10.34
C LYS A 13 -18.47 -0.84 -10.13
N ILE A 14 -19.10 -0.28 -9.10
CA ILE A 14 -18.79 1.08 -8.64
C ILE A 14 -17.36 1.09 -8.13
N VAL A 15 -16.52 1.86 -8.79
CA VAL A 15 -15.13 2.08 -8.42
C VAL A 15 -14.95 3.57 -8.17
N THR A 16 -14.60 3.92 -6.94
CA THR A 16 -14.16 5.27 -6.61
C THR A 16 -12.64 5.34 -6.79
N VAL A 17 -12.17 6.31 -7.55
CA VAL A 17 -10.75 6.53 -7.80
C VAL A 17 -10.31 7.81 -7.13
N MET A 18 -9.34 7.69 -6.22
CA MET A 18 -8.57 8.80 -5.67
C MET A 18 -7.38 9.03 -6.60
N THR A 19 -7.46 10.04 -7.44
CA THR A 19 -6.44 10.34 -8.45
C THR A 19 -5.16 10.90 -7.81
N ARG A 20 -4.06 10.88 -8.57
CA ARG A 20 -2.81 11.52 -8.15
C ARG A 20 -3.01 13.00 -7.83
N GLU A 21 -3.83 13.71 -8.60
CA GLU A 21 -4.13 15.12 -8.35
C GLU A 21 -4.87 15.31 -7.03
N ASP A 22 -5.84 14.45 -6.72
CA ASP A 22 -6.55 14.47 -5.45
C ASP A 22 -5.58 14.28 -4.28
N ILE A 23 -4.67 13.30 -4.39
CA ILE A 23 -3.64 13.01 -3.40
C ILE A 23 -2.71 14.22 -3.21
N GLN A 24 -2.23 14.82 -4.30
CA GLN A 24 -1.31 15.97 -4.24
C GLN A 24 -1.96 17.25 -3.71
N ARG A 25 -3.24 17.46 -3.97
CA ARG A 25 -3.99 18.63 -3.45
C ARG A 25 -4.42 18.44 -2.00
N SER A 26 -4.38 17.23 -1.50
CA SER A 26 -4.73 16.93 -0.12
C SER A 26 -3.55 17.22 0.81
N ALA A 27 -3.84 17.37 2.10
CA ALA A 27 -2.83 17.42 3.15
C ALA A 27 -2.42 16.01 3.64
N ALA A 28 -2.66 14.97 2.84
CA ALA A 28 -2.36 13.59 3.20
C ALA A 28 -0.84 13.39 3.38
N GLN A 29 -0.46 12.83 4.51
CA GLN A 29 0.92 12.47 4.84
C GLN A 29 1.16 10.97 4.81
N THR A 30 0.08 10.20 4.83
CA THR A 30 0.08 8.73 4.83
C THR A 30 -0.93 8.19 3.84
N ILE A 31 -0.79 6.91 3.48
CA ILE A 31 -1.80 6.21 2.65
C ILE A 31 -3.16 6.19 3.35
N ASN A 32 -3.18 6.04 4.67
CA ASN A 32 -4.42 6.08 5.44
C ASN A 32 -5.13 7.43 5.35
N ASP A 33 -4.39 8.53 5.28
CA ASP A 33 -4.97 9.86 5.09
C ASP A 33 -5.63 9.97 3.71
N VAL A 34 -5.03 9.38 2.68
CA VAL A 34 -5.65 9.29 1.34
C VAL A 34 -6.95 8.50 1.41
N LEU A 35 -6.98 7.38 2.08
CA LEU A 35 -8.17 6.55 2.22
C LEU A 35 -9.31 7.26 2.96
N LYS A 36 -9.01 8.13 3.92
CA LYS A 36 -10.01 8.96 4.61
C LYS A 36 -10.73 9.95 3.69
N LEU A 37 -10.11 10.33 2.58
CA LEU A 37 -10.70 11.27 1.63
C LEU A 37 -11.77 10.61 0.75
N ALA A 38 -11.80 9.28 0.70
CA ALA A 38 -12.73 8.55 -0.14
C ALA A 38 -14.11 8.43 0.52
N THR A 39 -15.13 8.77 -0.23
CA THR A 39 -16.54 8.60 0.22
C THR A 39 -16.84 7.13 0.50
N GLY A 40 -17.48 6.84 1.61
CA GLY A 40 -17.86 5.48 2.00
C GLY A 40 -16.75 4.68 2.68
N VAL A 41 -15.54 5.24 2.82
CA VAL A 41 -14.43 4.63 3.55
C VAL A 41 -14.30 5.25 4.93
N ASP A 42 -14.38 4.44 5.96
CA ASP A 42 -14.10 4.83 7.34
C ASP A 42 -12.74 4.28 7.75
N VAL A 43 -11.85 5.16 8.21
CA VAL A 43 -10.49 4.82 8.66
C VAL A 43 -10.32 5.24 10.10
N ARG A 44 -10.31 4.29 10.99
CA ARG A 44 -10.07 4.49 12.42
C ARG A 44 -8.61 4.24 12.73
N GLN A 45 -7.90 5.30 13.06
CA GLN A 45 -6.48 5.25 13.39
C GLN A 45 -6.26 5.22 14.89
N ARG A 46 -5.25 4.43 15.29
CA ARG A 46 -4.70 4.42 16.65
C ARG A 46 -3.24 4.82 16.58
N GLY A 47 -2.79 5.60 17.59
CA GLY A 47 -1.43 6.11 17.65
C GLY A 47 -1.10 7.23 16.66
N GLY A 48 0.12 7.75 16.75
CA GLY A 48 0.63 8.78 15.87
C GLY A 48 0.81 8.26 14.43
N PHE A 49 0.45 9.08 13.45
CA PHE A 49 0.55 8.75 12.02
C PHE A 49 -0.14 7.43 11.62
N GLY A 50 -1.14 7.02 12.41
CA GLY A 50 -1.94 5.84 12.13
C GLY A 50 -1.14 4.55 12.07
N VAL A 51 -0.30 4.27 13.06
CA VAL A 51 0.51 3.04 13.14
C VAL A 51 -0.34 1.77 13.13
N GLN A 52 -1.57 1.85 13.60
CA GLN A 52 -2.58 0.81 13.46
C GLN A 52 -3.88 1.42 12.96
N THR A 53 -4.53 0.77 12.01
CA THR A 53 -5.79 1.25 11.42
C THR A 53 -6.79 0.14 11.24
N ASP A 54 -8.05 0.50 11.47
CA ASP A 54 -9.20 -0.30 11.07
C ASP A 54 -9.86 0.43 9.89
N ILE A 55 -9.94 -0.24 8.74
CA ILE A 55 -10.53 0.32 7.52
C ILE A 55 -11.83 -0.41 7.24
N SER A 56 -12.91 0.32 7.04
CA SER A 56 -14.20 -0.25 6.64
C SER A 56 -14.79 0.49 5.44
N ILE A 57 -15.58 -0.22 4.63
CA ILE A 57 -16.28 0.33 3.47
C ILE A 57 -17.77 0.17 3.70
N ASN A 58 -18.52 1.26 3.54
CA ASN A 58 -20.00 1.30 3.66
C ASN A 58 -20.53 0.65 4.94
N GLY A 59 -19.86 0.87 6.08
CA GLY A 59 -20.27 0.34 7.38
C GLY A 59 -20.02 -1.15 7.59
N GLY A 60 -19.33 -1.81 6.66
CA GLY A 60 -18.87 -3.20 6.83
C GLY A 60 -17.78 -3.33 7.88
N THR A 61 -17.42 -4.56 8.23
CA THR A 61 -16.34 -4.83 9.17
C THR A 61 -14.98 -4.81 8.46
N PHE A 62 -13.93 -4.44 9.19
CA PHE A 62 -12.57 -4.27 8.63
C PHE A 62 -11.94 -5.59 8.15
N ASP A 63 -12.35 -6.71 8.69
CA ASP A 63 -11.89 -8.06 8.31
C ASP A 63 -12.47 -8.56 6.97
N GLN A 64 -13.42 -7.82 6.41
CA GLN A 64 -14.12 -8.15 5.16
C GLN A 64 -13.64 -7.31 3.96
N ILE A 65 -12.52 -6.62 4.11
CA ILE A 65 -11.92 -5.78 3.07
C ILE A 65 -10.57 -6.33 2.70
N ALA A 66 -10.35 -6.54 1.40
CA ALA A 66 -9.05 -6.91 0.87
C ALA A 66 -8.27 -5.67 0.41
N ILE A 67 -6.98 -5.61 0.74
CA ILE A 67 -6.08 -4.57 0.29
C ILE A 67 -5.10 -5.15 -0.71
N PHE A 68 -4.94 -4.47 -1.83
CA PHE A 68 -4.06 -4.86 -2.92
C PHE A 68 -3.03 -3.77 -3.20
N LEU A 69 -1.87 -4.19 -3.65
CA LEU A 69 -0.84 -3.33 -4.23
C LEU A 69 -0.54 -3.84 -5.65
N ASN A 70 -0.90 -3.02 -6.65
CA ASN A 70 -0.83 -3.39 -8.07
C ASN A 70 -1.49 -4.75 -8.37
N GLY A 71 -2.65 -5.01 -7.75
CA GLY A 71 -3.39 -6.27 -7.91
C GLY A 71 -2.88 -7.45 -7.08
N VAL A 72 -1.81 -7.31 -6.30
CA VAL A 72 -1.31 -8.32 -5.36
C VAL A 72 -1.92 -8.12 -3.99
N ASN A 73 -2.55 -9.15 -3.44
CA ASN A 73 -3.14 -9.08 -2.10
C ASN A 73 -2.04 -8.93 -1.04
N ILE A 74 -2.11 -7.82 -0.30
CA ILE A 74 -1.18 -7.48 0.78
C ILE A 74 -1.87 -7.47 2.16
N SER A 75 -3.11 -7.92 2.24
CA SER A 75 -3.82 -8.04 3.52
C SER A 75 -3.11 -9.01 4.45
N ASN A 76 -3.12 -8.70 5.76
CA ASN A 76 -2.63 -9.62 6.75
C ASN A 76 -3.63 -10.80 6.90
N PRO A 77 -3.22 -12.06 6.65
CA PRO A 77 -4.13 -13.19 6.75
C PRO A 77 -4.47 -13.59 8.20
N GLN A 78 -3.75 -13.08 9.18
CA GLN A 78 -3.86 -13.50 10.59
C GLN A 78 -4.61 -12.49 11.47
N ALA A 79 -4.65 -11.22 11.07
CA ALA A 79 -5.29 -10.18 11.86
C ALA A 79 -6.18 -9.33 10.96
N GLY A 80 -7.39 -9.03 11.44
CA GLY A 80 -8.28 -8.12 10.75
C GLY A 80 -7.81 -6.65 10.85
N HIS A 81 -6.96 -6.32 11.84
CA HIS A 81 -6.38 -5.00 11.96
C HIS A 81 -5.28 -4.79 10.92
N ASN A 82 -5.35 -3.71 10.20
CA ASN A 82 -4.29 -3.32 9.28
C ASN A 82 -3.24 -2.52 10.05
N ALA A 83 -2.07 -3.11 10.23
CA ALA A 83 -0.91 -2.31 10.55
C ALA A 83 -0.64 -1.37 9.38
N SER A 84 -0.35 -0.10 9.63
CA SER A 84 -0.01 0.88 8.59
C SER A 84 1.41 0.68 8.06
N ASP A 85 1.79 -0.56 7.88
CA ASP A 85 3.09 -0.99 7.39
C ASP A 85 3.06 -1.31 5.88
N PHE A 86 2.36 -0.50 5.13
CA PHE A 86 2.37 -0.60 3.67
C PHE A 86 3.80 -0.59 3.15
N PRO A 87 4.21 -1.61 2.37
CA PRO A 87 5.56 -1.72 1.84
C PRO A 87 5.80 -0.80 0.64
N VAL A 88 5.24 0.39 0.69
CA VAL A 88 5.26 1.42 -0.35
C VAL A 88 5.06 2.79 0.28
N ALA A 89 5.70 3.82 -0.24
CA ALA A 89 5.53 5.19 0.23
C ALA A 89 4.39 5.92 -0.52
N LEU A 90 3.85 6.97 0.09
CA LEU A 90 2.86 7.84 -0.57
C LEU A 90 3.40 8.43 -1.89
N ALA A 91 4.70 8.74 -1.93
CA ALA A 91 5.38 9.23 -3.13
C ALA A 91 5.37 8.25 -4.31
N ASP A 92 5.22 6.95 -4.05
CA ASP A 92 5.16 5.92 -5.09
C ASP A 92 3.77 5.77 -5.71
N ILE A 93 2.73 6.28 -5.07
CA ILE A 93 1.34 6.04 -5.46
C ILE A 93 0.94 6.93 -6.63
N ASP A 94 0.34 6.33 -7.63
CA ASP A 94 -0.32 7.00 -8.73
C ASP A 94 -1.78 7.31 -8.37
N HIS A 95 -2.54 6.29 -8.01
CA HIS A 95 -3.92 6.42 -7.59
C HIS A 95 -4.34 5.27 -6.68
N VAL A 96 -5.49 5.43 -6.05
CA VAL A 96 -6.12 4.39 -5.23
C VAL A 96 -7.51 4.11 -5.77
N GLU A 97 -7.79 2.84 -6.03
CA GLU A 97 -9.09 2.35 -6.48
C GLU A 97 -9.84 1.73 -5.30
N ILE A 98 -11.07 2.16 -5.07
CA ILE A 98 -11.96 1.62 -4.05
C ILE A 98 -13.10 0.92 -4.75
N ILE A 99 -13.16 -0.39 -4.59
CA ILE A 99 -14.15 -1.26 -5.22
C ILE A 99 -15.18 -1.62 -4.16
N GLU A 100 -16.39 -1.10 -4.32
CA GLU A 100 -17.48 -1.32 -3.40
C GLU A 100 -18.25 -2.61 -3.70
N GLY A 101 -18.83 -3.19 -2.64
CA GLY A 101 -19.67 -4.38 -2.73
C GLY A 101 -18.90 -5.70 -2.80
N ALA A 102 -19.65 -6.80 -2.87
CA ALA A 102 -19.10 -8.15 -2.86
C ALA A 102 -18.17 -8.40 -4.04
N SER A 103 -16.89 -8.37 -3.77
CA SER A 103 -15.81 -8.59 -4.74
C SER A 103 -15.12 -9.95 -4.56
N SER A 104 -15.67 -10.79 -3.67
CA SER A 104 -15.09 -12.09 -3.29
C SER A 104 -14.86 -13.05 -4.47
N ARG A 105 -15.69 -12.96 -5.50
CA ARG A 105 -15.50 -13.79 -6.73
C ARG A 105 -14.21 -13.46 -7.46
N VAL A 106 -13.68 -12.25 -7.31
CA VAL A 106 -12.52 -11.78 -8.04
C VAL A 106 -11.30 -11.69 -7.15
N PHE A 107 -11.48 -11.19 -5.93
CA PHE A 107 -10.40 -10.85 -5.00
C PHE A 107 -10.28 -11.82 -3.82
N GLY A 108 -11.10 -12.87 -3.77
CA GLY A 108 -11.12 -13.87 -2.71
C GLY A 108 -12.07 -13.52 -1.56
N THR A 109 -12.16 -14.42 -0.58
CA THR A 109 -13.15 -14.36 0.51
C THR A 109 -13.00 -13.13 1.42
N SER A 110 -11.80 -12.56 1.52
CA SER A 110 -11.54 -11.35 2.31
C SER A 110 -12.15 -10.08 1.71
N ALA A 111 -12.57 -10.10 0.45
CA ALA A 111 -13.16 -8.93 -0.24
C ALA A 111 -14.70 -8.98 -0.25
N PHE A 112 -15.30 -9.37 0.86
CA PHE A 112 -16.76 -9.53 0.94
C PHE A 112 -17.50 -8.18 0.87
N ASN A 113 -17.01 -7.17 1.58
CA ASN A 113 -17.59 -5.81 1.59
C ASN A 113 -16.95 -4.87 0.56
N GLY A 114 -15.77 -5.20 0.07
CA GLY A 114 -15.07 -4.41 -0.92
C GLY A 114 -13.58 -4.71 -0.98
N ALA A 115 -12.89 -3.95 -1.83
CA ALA A 115 -11.45 -4.04 -1.98
C ALA A 115 -10.85 -2.65 -2.21
N ILE A 116 -9.63 -2.46 -1.76
CA ILE A 116 -8.81 -1.27 -2.01
C ILE A 116 -7.62 -1.72 -2.82
N ASN A 117 -7.39 -1.13 -3.98
CA ASN A 117 -6.20 -1.39 -4.79
C ASN A 117 -5.35 -0.13 -4.88
N ILE A 118 -4.15 -0.21 -4.32
CA ILE A 118 -3.14 0.85 -4.39
C ILE A 118 -2.34 0.62 -5.66
N VAL A 119 -2.35 1.60 -6.57
CA VAL A 119 -1.62 1.53 -7.84
C VAL A 119 -0.42 2.45 -7.78
N THR A 120 0.76 1.91 -8.08
CA THR A 120 2.00 2.68 -8.05
C THR A 120 2.31 3.33 -9.40
N LYS A 121 3.08 4.42 -9.34
CA LYS A 121 3.56 5.13 -10.52
C LYS A 121 4.45 4.23 -11.38
N LYS A 122 4.19 4.22 -12.66
CA LYS A 122 5.16 3.76 -13.65
C LYS A 122 6.07 4.93 -14.03
N ALA A 123 7.38 4.74 -14.01
CA ALA A 123 8.30 5.78 -14.44
C ALA A 123 8.06 6.14 -15.91
N SER A 124 7.93 7.42 -16.20
CA SER A 124 7.76 7.96 -17.56
C SER A 124 8.95 8.82 -18.01
N ALA A 125 9.79 9.22 -17.07
CA ALA A 125 11.01 10.00 -17.27
C ALA A 125 12.01 9.71 -16.16
N ASN A 126 13.25 10.14 -16.35
CA ASN A 126 14.26 10.09 -15.30
C ASN A 126 13.97 11.16 -14.26
N GLY A 127 14.11 10.84 -12.98
CA GLY A 127 13.85 11.79 -11.92
C GLY A 127 14.28 11.29 -10.55
N VAL A 128 14.50 12.24 -9.66
CA VAL A 128 14.78 12.03 -8.24
C VAL A 128 13.82 12.89 -7.45
N GLU A 129 13.17 12.30 -6.47
CA GLU A 129 12.33 13.00 -5.50
C GLU A 129 12.93 12.74 -4.11
N ALA A 130 12.98 13.77 -3.28
CA ALA A 130 13.38 13.65 -1.88
C ALA A 130 12.50 14.56 -1.03
N ASN A 131 12.14 14.08 0.15
CA ASN A 131 11.39 14.83 1.15
C ASN A 131 12.00 14.59 2.52
N VAL A 132 12.09 15.65 3.31
CA VAL A 132 12.51 15.62 4.71
C VAL A 132 11.49 16.39 5.52
N GLU A 133 11.06 15.85 6.62
CA GLU A 133 10.10 16.47 7.53
C GLU A 133 10.60 16.43 8.97
N ALA A 134 10.26 17.43 9.75
CA ALA A 134 10.50 17.49 11.17
C ALA A 134 9.29 18.12 11.87
N GLY A 135 9.03 17.70 13.07
CA GLY A 135 7.85 18.16 13.82
C GLY A 135 8.00 18.03 15.33
N SER A 136 6.91 18.28 16.02
CA SER A 136 6.84 18.15 17.48
C SER A 136 7.09 16.71 17.93
N PHE A 137 7.40 16.53 19.20
CA PHE A 137 7.62 15.21 19.83
C PHE A 137 8.75 14.40 19.17
N GLY A 138 9.84 15.05 18.78
CA GLY A 138 10.97 14.40 18.13
C GLY A 138 10.63 13.76 16.78
N SER A 139 9.56 14.23 16.13
CA SER A 139 9.16 13.71 14.83
C SER A 139 10.17 14.07 13.77
N LEU A 140 10.69 13.06 13.09
CA LEU A 140 11.60 13.17 11.96
C LEU A 140 11.17 12.17 10.88
N GLY A 141 11.23 12.60 9.63
CA GLY A 141 11.00 11.75 8.48
C GLY A 141 11.92 12.12 7.33
N ALA A 142 12.33 11.12 6.58
CA ALA A 142 13.03 11.29 5.31
C ALA A 142 12.59 10.21 4.34
N GLN A 143 12.38 10.58 3.08
CA GLN A 143 12.07 9.65 2.01
C GLN A 143 12.72 10.08 0.72
N GLY A 144 13.09 9.12 -0.10
CA GLY A 144 13.65 9.34 -1.42
C GLY A 144 13.08 8.38 -2.44
N ARG A 145 13.01 8.82 -3.69
CA ARG A 145 12.58 8.03 -4.83
C ARG A 145 13.44 8.36 -6.04
N LEU A 146 13.97 7.34 -6.66
CA LEU A 146 14.68 7.40 -7.94
C LEU A 146 13.85 6.69 -8.99
N GLN A 147 13.71 7.29 -10.16
CA GLN A 147 13.05 6.66 -11.29
C GLN A 147 13.81 6.87 -12.59
N MET A 148 13.73 5.88 -13.47
CA MET A 148 14.32 5.90 -14.79
C MET A 148 13.36 5.30 -15.81
N ALA A 149 13.28 5.94 -16.98
CA ALA A 149 12.54 5.41 -18.11
C ALA A 149 13.32 5.66 -19.39
N PHE A 150 13.44 4.64 -20.21
CA PHE A 150 14.11 4.76 -21.50
C PHE A 150 13.57 3.74 -22.50
N ARG A 151 13.82 4.03 -23.78
CA ARG A 151 13.48 3.14 -24.88
C ARG A 151 14.75 2.72 -25.59
N SER A 152 14.87 1.44 -25.88
CA SER A 152 15.96 0.87 -26.65
C SER A 152 15.40 -0.09 -27.69
N GLY A 153 15.40 0.31 -28.96
CA GLY A 153 14.75 -0.42 -30.03
C GLY A 153 13.25 -0.58 -29.78
N LYS A 154 12.79 -1.82 -29.67
CA LYS A 154 11.39 -2.16 -29.38
C LYS A 154 11.10 -2.31 -27.88
N TRP A 155 12.10 -2.13 -27.01
CA TRP A 155 11.95 -2.18 -25.57
C TRP A 155 11.60 -0.82 -25.00
N GLU A 156 10.56 -0.77 -24.22
CA GLU A 156 10.25 0.30 -23.29
C GLU A 156 10.54 -0.19 -21.88
N GLN A 157 11.32 0.57 -21.11
CA GLN A 157 11.81 0.16 -19.80
C GLN A 157 11.54 1.25 -18.79
N ALA A 158 11.01 0.87 -17.64
CA ALA A 158 10.73 1.77 -16.54
C ALA A 158 11.14 1.11 -15.22
N TYR A 159 11.90 1.83 -14.41
CA TYR A 159 12.41 1.40 -13.13
C TYR A 159 12.14 2.45 -12.09
N SER A 160 11.79 2.05 -10.88
CA SER A 160 11.76 2.94 -9.74
C SER A 160 12.22 2.23 -8.47
N VAL A 161 12.90 2.97 -7.62
CA VAL A 161 13.30 2.54 -6.28
C VAL A 161 13.00 3.67 -5.33
N SER A 162 12.38 3.38 -4.22
CA SER A 162 12.12 4.33 -3.15
C SER A 162 12.45 3.74 -1.80
N GLY A 163 12.67 4.60 -0.83
CA GLY A 163 12.85 4.23 0.56
C GLY A 163 12.56 5.40 1.47
N GLY A 164 12.15 5.10 2.68
CA GLY A 164 11.83 6.12 3.67
C GLY A 164 11.95 5.60 5.09
N TYR A 165 12.17 6.55 5.99
CA TYR A 165 12.18 6.34 7.42
C TYR A 165 11.43 7.47 8.11
N LYS A 166 10.67 7.12 9.13
CA LYS A 166 9.94 8.08 9.96
C LYS A 166 9.92 7.61 11.41
N ARG A 167 10.13 8.56 12.34
CA ARG A 167 10.03 8.30 13.77
C ARG A 167 9.32 9.44 14.49
N SER A 168 8.83 9.16 15.69
CA SER A 168 8.38 10.15 16.66
C SER A 168 8.47 9.56 18.07
N ASP A 169 8.77 10.39 19.05
CA ASP A 169 8.76 9.96 20.46
C ASP A 169 7.32 9.88 21.02
N GLY A 170 6.34 10.44 20.27
CA GLY A 170 4.93 10.47 20.65
C GLY A 170 4.57 11.62 21.58
N GLY A 171 3.31 12.01 21.56
CA GLY A 171 2.78 13.11 22.39
C GLY A 171 2.25 12.68 23.76
N THR A 172 2.18 11.38 24.00
CA THR A 172 1.73 10.76 25.25
C THR A 172 2.63 9.62 25.65
N GLU A 173 2.51 9.13 26.88
CA GLU A 173 3.26 7.97 27.36
C GLU A 173 3.06 6.77 26.41
N ASN A 174 4.15 6.07 26.09
CA ASN A 174 4.18 4.88 25.23
C ASN A 174 3.41 5.04 23.92
N SER A 175 3.58 6.18 23.23
CA SER A 175 2.98 6.47 21.92
C SER A 175 4.01 6.75 20.82
N GLY A 176 5.29 6.54 21.09
CA GLY A 176 6.36 6.68 20.11
C GLY A 176 6.33 5.57 19.06
N PHE A 177 6.86 5.84 17.89
CA PHE A 177 6.98 4.87 16.81
C PHE A 177 8.23 5.10 15.96
N GLU A 178 8.63 4.04 15.29
CA GLU A 178 9.61 4.04 14.21
C GLU A 178 9.08 3.22 13.04
N LYS A 179 9.25 3.71 11.83
CA LYS A 179 8.82 3.05 10.60
C LYS A 179 9.85 3.22 9.50
N GLY A 180 10.19 2.14 8.83
CA GLY A 180 11.00 2.14 7.61
C GLY A 180 10.33 1.36 6.51
N GLN A 181 10.44 1.79 5.26
CA GLN A 181 9.98 1.04 4.10
C GLN A 181 10.93 1.21 2.92
N GLY A 182 10.94 0.20 2.05
CA GLY A 182 11.61 0.23 0.76
C GLY A 182 10.73 -0.40 -0.31
N TYR A 183 10.73 0.16 -1.50
CA TYR A 183 9.95 -0.33 -2.62
C TYR A 183 10.74 -0.24 -3.92
N ALA A 184 10.64 -1.26 -4.75
CA ALA A 184 11.20 -1.29 -6.09
C ALA A 184 10.17 -1.80 -7.09
N ASN A 185 10.12 -1.18 -8.25
CA ASN A 185 9.20 -1.53 -9.33
C ASN A 185 9.94 -1.55 -10.67
N LEU A 186 9.68 -2.59 -11.44
CA LEU A 186 10.18 -2.80 -12.80
C LEU A 186 9.01 -2.98 -13.75
N SER A 187 9.02 -2.28 -14.88
CA SER A 187 8.09 -2.49 -15.99
C SER A 187 8.85 -2.50 -17.30
N LEU A 188 8.76 -3.62 -18.01
CA LEU A 188 9.36 -3.80 -19.34
C LEU A 188 8.23 -4.08 -20.33
N SER A 189 8.29 -3.47 -21.49
CA SER A 189 7.37 -3.77 -22.62
C SER A 189 8.18 -3.97 -23.90
N TYR A 190 7.88 -5.02 -24.63
CA TYR A 190 8.51 -5.34 -25.90
C TYR A 190 7.49 -5.40 -27.03
N ASP A 191 7.68 -4.56 -28.04
CA ASP A 191 6.91 -4.53 -29.30
C ASP A 191 5.38 -4.54 -29.10
N ARG A 192 4.87 -4.07 -27.97
CA ARG A 192 3.45 -4.13 -27.57
C ARG A 192 2.86 -5.54 -27.60
N ARG A 193 3.66 -6.56 -27.32
CA ARG A 193 3.25 -7.97 -27.33
C ARG A 193 3.67 -8.72 -26.06
N LEU A 194 4.66 -8.18 -25.36
CA LEU A 194 5.17 -8.76 -24.11
C LEU A 194 5.31 -7.64 -23.10
N ASP A 195 4.64 -7.77 -21.97
CA ASP A 195 4.80 -6.89 -20.83
C ASP A 195 5.29 -7.71 -19.63
N ILE A 196 6.31 -7.22 -18.95
CA ILE A 196 6.87 -7.83 -17.74
C ILE A 196 6.78 -6.79 -16.64
N GLY A 197 6.13 -7.15 -15.53
CA GLY A 197 6.06 -6.35 -14.32
C GLY A 197 6.66 -7.11 -13.15
N ALA A 198 7.50 -6.44 -12.37
CA ALA A 198 8.00 -6.98 -11.11
C ALA A 198 7.98 -5.90 -10.03
N GLN A 199 7.70 -6.30 -8.80
CA GLN A 199 7.77 -5.42 -7.66
C GLN A 199 8.31 -6.14 -6.44
N LEU A 200 9.01 -5.40 -5.61
CA LEU A 200 9.53 -5.81 -4.33
C LEU A 200 9.25 -4.70 -3.31
N GLY A 201 8.64 -5.03 -2.20
CA GLY A 201 8.36 -4.08 -1.13
C GLY A 201 8.68 -4.68 0.23
N ILE A 202 9.24 -3.86 1.10
CA ILE A 202 9.49 -4.20 2.50
C ILE A 202 9.05 -3.06 3.39
N ALA A 203 8.51 -3.37 4.54
CA ALA A 203 8.22 -2.40 5.59
C ALA A 203 8.49 -3.02 6.94
N SER A 204 9.00 -2.22 7.86
CA SER A 204 9.14 -2.59 9.26
C SER A 204 8.70 -1.41 10.10
N GLN A 205 7.89 -1.67 11.11
CA GLN A 205 7.51 -0.63 12.08
C GLN A 205 7.48 -1.20 13.48
N SER A 206 7.76 -0.35 14.45
CA SER A 206 7.61 -0.63 15.87
C SER A 206 6.96 0.56 16.56
N TYR A 207 6.06 0.31 17.48
CA TYR A 207 5.35 1.38 18.18
C TYR A 207 4.89 0.96 19.58
N GLY A 208 4.80 1.97 20.43
CA GLY A 208 4.09 1.85 21.68
C GLY A 208 2.59 1.85 21.43
N ALA A 209 1.91 0.84 21.97
CA ALA A 209 0.47 0.63 21.78
C ALA A 209 -0.28 0.95 23.08
N ASN A 210 -0.12 2.17 23.62
CA ASN A 210 -0.75 2.58 24.85
C ASN A 210 -2.27 2.35 24.81
N THR A 211 -2.73 1.38 25.59
CA THR A 211 -4.16 1.02 25.72
C THR A 211 -4.87 0.58 24.43
N PHE A 212 -4.15 0.20 23.37
CA PHE A 212 -4.77 -0.16 22.08
C PHE A 212 -5.68 -1.39 22.19
N TYR A 213 -5.24 -2.40 22.92
CA TYR A 213 -5.96 -3.67 23.05
C TYR A 213 -6.61 -3.87 24.42
N SER A 214 -6.21 -3.11 25.43
CA SER A 214 -6.78 -3.15 26.77
C SER A 214 -6.55 -1.84 27.49
N ALA A 215 -7.61 -1.26 28.01
CA ALA A 215 -7.57 -0.04 28.83
C ALA A 215 -6.76 -0.19 30.15
N LYS A 216 -6.47 -1.43 30.56
CA LYS A 216 -5.72 -1.71 31.79
C LYS A 216 -4.19 -1.65 31.62
N PHE A 217 -3.72 -1.70 30.36
CA PHE A 217 -2.29 -1.80 30.07
C PHE A 217 -1.85 -0.65 29.18
N ASN A 218 -1.05 0.25 29.73
CA ASN A 218 -0.49 1.40 29.01
C ASN A 218 0.89 1.13 28.39
N ASN A 219 1.54 0.02 28.74
CA ASN A 219 2.90 -0.31 28.29
C ASN A 219 2.92 -1.45 27.27
N GLN A 220 1.93 -1.49 26.39
CA GLN A 220 1.88 -2.44 25.27
C GLN A 220 2.84 -2.01 24.16
N TYR A 221 3.38 -2.97 23.44
CA TYR A 221 4.32 -2.74 22.34
C TYR A 221 4.01 -3.69 21.18
N GLU A 222 4.19 -3.21 19.98
CA GLU A 222 4.01 -4.01 18.78
C GLU A 222 5.09 -3.70 17.77
N LYS A 223 5.56 -4.74 17.08
CA LYS A 223 6.45 -4.65 15.94
C LYS A 223 5.90 -5.49 14.81
N THR A 224 5.82 -4.89 13.62
CA THR A 224 5.40 -5.59 12.40
C THR A 224 6.48 -5.51 11.35
N ASP A 225 6.67 -6.62 10.62
CA ASP A 225 7.51 -6.68 9.42
C ASP A 225 6.68 -7.23 8.27
N HIS A 226 6.66 -6.53 7.16
CA HIS A 226 5.89 -6.88 5.96
C HIS A 226 6.80 -6.92 4.75
N GLY A 227 6.72 -7.98 3.97
CA GLY A 227 7.48 -8.14 2.72
C GLY A 227 6.59 -8.66 1.60
N ILE A 228 6.70 -8.07 0.44
CA ILE A 228 6.01 -8.51 -0.78
C ILE A 228 6.99 -8.65 -1.92
N ALA A 229 6.73 -9.62 -2.79
CA ALA A 229 7.38 -9.73 -4.08
C ALA A 229 6.36 -10.24 -5.10
N SER A 230 6.39 -9.72 -6.32
CA SER A 230 5.60 -10.26 -7.41
C SER A 230 6.29 -10.13 -8.75
N LEU A 231 5.96 -11.06 -9.64
CA LEU A 231 6.34 -11.07 -11.03
C LEU A 231 5.11 -11.44 -11.87
N ASN A 232 4.82 -10.63 -12.85
CA ASN A 232 3.81 -10.92 -13.86
C ASN A 232 4.39 -10.78 -15.26
N VAL A 233 3.97 -11.66 -16.15
CA VAL A 233 4.35 -11.63 -17.56
C VAL A 233 3.06 -11.67 -18.35
N SER A 234 2.82 -10.68 -19.20
CA SER A 234 1.67 -10.66 -20.09
C SER A 234 2.14 -10.81 -21.53
N VAL A 235 1.59 -11.81 -22.21
CA VAL A 235 1.81 -12.04 -23.65
C VAL A 235 0.49 -11.84 -24.36
N HIS A 236 0.48 -11.00 -25.39
CA HIS A 236 -0.71 -10.65 -26.12
C HIS A 236 -0.40 -10.32 -27.59
N ASN A 237 -1.39 -10.34 -28.47
CA ASN A 237 -1.24 -9.80 -29.80
C ASN A 237 -1.35 -8.26 -29.80
N GLN A 238 -0.93 -7.62 -30.88
CA GLN A 238 -0.94 -6.14 -30.98
C GLN A 238 -2.34 -5.52 -30.80
N GLY A 239 -3.38 -6.21 -31.21
CA GLY A 239 -4.78 -5.78 -31.05
C GLY A 239 -5.39 -6.16 -29.70
N ARG A 240 -4.66 -6.83 -28.81
CA ARG A 240 -5.13 -7.35 -27.51
C ARG A 240 -6.45 -8.13 -27.59
N THR A 241 -6.65 -8.86 -28.68
CA THR A 241 -7.82 -9.75 -28.82
C THR A 241 -7.68 -11.02 -27.99
N TRP A 242 -6.45 -11.38 -27.64
CA TRP A 242 -6.13 -12.40 -26.65
C TRP A 242 -4.94 -11.93 -25.80
N GLU A 243 -4.93 -12.35 -24.54
CA GLU A 243 -3.89 -12.05 -23.58
C GLU A 243 -3.76 -13.20 -22.59
N VAL A 244 -2.53 -13.61 -22.28
CA VAL A 244 -2.20 -14.61 -21.25
C VAL A 244 -1.24 -13.94 -20.27
N THR A 245 -1.64 -13.89 -19.00
CA THR A 245 -0.86 -13.22 -17.97
C THR A 245 -0.62 -14.13 -16.76
N PRO A 246 0.39 -15.01 -16.82
CA PRO A 246 0.85 -15.70 -15.62
C PRO A 246 1.45 -14.70 -14.62
N ALA A 247 1.15 -14.93 -13.35
CA ALA A 247 1.68 -14.13 -12.26
C ALA A 247 2.02 -15.01 -11.06
N VAL A 248 3.11 -14.69 -10.40
CA VAL A 248 3.48 -15.25 -9.10
C VAL A 248 3.68 -14.12 -8.12
N TYR A 249 3.26 -14.34 -6.88
CA TYR A 249 3.46 -13.35 -5.82
C TYR A 249 3.75 -14.04 -4.49
N TYR A 250 4.45 -13.33 -3.64
CA TYR A 250 4.77 -13.71 -2.29
C TYR A 250 4.43 -12.56 -1.36
N ASN A 251 3.70 -12.87 -0.29
CA ASN A 251 3.36 -11.92 0.77
C ASN A 251 3.73 -12.56 2.11
N LYS A 252 4.58 -11.89 2.88
CA LYS A 252 5.00 -12.33 4.20
C LYS A 252 4.74 -11.24 5.21
N PHE A 253 4.05 -11.61 6.26
CA PHE A 253 3.76 -10.78 7.40
C PHE A 253 4.31 -11.41 8.68
N LYS A 254 4.90 -10.60 9.54
CA LYS A 254 5.29 -10.98 10.90
C LYS A 254 4.79 -9.93 11.85
N ASP A 255 4.16 -10.38 12.91
CA ASP A 255 3.67 -9.55 13.99
C ASP A 255 4.27 -10.04 15.31
N HIS A 256 4.75 -9.11 16.11
CA HIS A 256 5.28 -9.35 17.43
C HIS A 256 4.65 -8.39 18.42
N TYR A 257 3.71 -8.89 19.18
CA TYR A 257 3.00 -8.14 20.20
C TYR A 257 3.52 -8.48 21.61
N GLN A 258 3.66 -7.46 22.44
CA GLN A 258 3.99 -7.58 23.87
C GLN A 258 2.96 -6.83 24.70
N LEU A 259 2.30 -7.53 25.64
CA LEU A 259 1.36 -6.94 26.58
C LEU A 259 2.06 -5.95 27.53
N THR A 260 3.33 -6.22 27.84
CA THR A 260 4.21 -5.35 28.61
C THR A 260 5.57 -5.32 27.93
N ARG A 261 6.00 -4.14 27.50
CA ARG A 261 7.26 -3.95 26.78
C ARG A 261 8.45 -4.47 27.60
N GLY A 262 9.23 -5.35 27.01
CA GLY A 262 10.44 -5.91 27.63
C GLY A 262 10.21 -7.15 28.50
N LYS A 263 9.04 -7.74 28.44
CA LYS A 263 8.72 -9.02 29.14
C LYS A 263 8.26 -10.09 28.16
#